data_c2446ea7dede6303bfa865cf0e99e211
#
_entry.id   c2446ea7dede6303bfa865cf0e99e211
#
_cell.length_a   1.000
_cell.length_b   1.000
_cell.length_c   1.000
_cell.angle_alpha   90.00
_cell.angle_beta   90.00
_cell.angle_gamma   90.00
#
_symmetry.space_group_name_H-M   'P 1'
#
loop_
_entity.id
_entity.type
_entity.pdbx_description
1 polymer ?
#
loop_
_entity_poly.entity_id
_entity_poly.type
_entity_poly.pdbx_seq_one_letter_code
_entity_poly.pdbx_strand_id
1 'polypeptide(L)'
;MKSRLLVALLAGAAVALADPAAAQQPIVIKFSHVVALDTPKGKAAEYFKKLAEERTKGRVKVEVYPNSTLYKDGEEMEALQLGSVQMLAPSVAKFGPLGVREFEVFDLPYIFDNFDELHKVTDGAVGKLLFQKLESKKITGLAYWDNGFKDFSANKSIKVPADYKGMKMRIQSSKVLGDEIKALGGIPQVMAFSEVYQALQTGVVDGTENPPSNFYTQKMNEVQKYLALTDHGVIEYAVIVNKEFWDKLPADIRTTLEGAMKDATKYANDIAKKENDDALEAVRKAGKTQIITLTADEKAQMKKALIPVHKENESRIGKDVISEVYKATGFKQ
;
A
#
# COMPACT_ATOMS: atom_id res chain seq x y z
N MET A 1 -66.03 -65.82 -35.05
CA MET A 1 -65.59 -65.72 -33.65
C MET A 1 -64.70 -64.51 -33.58
N LYS A 2 -64.98 -63.57 -32.66
CA LYS A 2 -64.57 -62.18 -32.68
C LYS A 2 -63.19 -62.01 -32.00
N SER A 3 -62.21 -61.49 -32.76
CA SER A 3 -60.90 -61.08 -32.24
C SER A 3 -60.92 -59.58 -31.86
N ARG A 4 -60.67 -59.27 -30.60
CA ARG A 4 -60.58 -57.87 -30.10
C ARG A 4 -59.12 -57.47 -30.11
N LEU A 5 -58.79 -56.51 -30.93
CA LEU A 5 -57.49 -55.79 -30.87
C LEU A 5 -57.51 -54.83 -29.69
N LEU A 6 -56.53 -54.93 -28.81
CA LEU A 6 -56.20 -54.02 -27.77
C LEU A 6 -55.13 -53.02 -28.32
N VAL A 7 -55.48 -51.75 -28.45
CA VAL A 7 -54.51 -50.67 -28.77
C VAL A 7 -53.99 -50.11 -27.44
N ALA A 8 -52.72 -50.34 -27.14
CA ALA A 8 -52.05 -49.70 -26.02
C ALA A 8 -51.44 -48.34 -26.43
N LEU A 9 -52.01 -47.25 -25.91
CA LEU A 9 -51.41 -45.92 -26.02
C LEU A 9 -50.19 -45.82 -25.08
N LEU A 10 -48.98 -45.71 -25.65
CA LEU A 10 -47.78 -45.31 -24.96
C LEU A 10 -47.72 -43.77 -24.89
N ALA A 11 -48.03 -43.24 -23.70
CA ALA A 11 -47.77 -41.83 -23.40
C ALA A 11 -46.29 -41.66 -23.08
N GLY A 12 -45.52 -41.15 -24.05
CA GLY A 12 -44.11 -40.77 -23.85
C GLY A 12 -43.99 -39.50 -22.99
N ALA A 13 -43.58 -39.65 -21.72
CA ALA A 13 -43.17 -38.55 -20.87
C ALA A 13 -41.81 -38.02 -21.35
N ALA A 14 -41.78 -36.87 -22.02
CA ALA A 14 -40.55 -36.15 -22.32
C ALA A 14 -40.03 -35.53 -21.00
N VAL A 15 -39.09 -36.20 -20.37
CA VAL A 15 -38.29 -35.64 -19.28
C VAL A 15 -37.35 -34.65 -19.93
N ALA A 16 -37.64 -33.35 -19.80
CA ALA A 16 -36.71 -32.29 -20.13
C ALA A 16 -35.53 -32.39 -19.14
N LEU A 17 -34.40 -32.98 -19.58
CA LEU A 17 -33.13 -32.91 -18.92
C LEU A 17 -32.73 -31.41 -18.95
N ALA A 18 -33.01 -30.68 -17.87
CA ALA A 18 -32.38 -29.41 -17.62
C ALA A 18 -30.87 -29.70 -17.52
N ASP A 19 -30.10 -29.27 -18.53
CA ASP A 19 -28.65 -29.24 -18.45
C ASP A 19 -28.30 -28.49 -17.15
N PRO A 20 -27.50 -29.11 -16.24
CA PRO A 20 -26.96 -28.39 -15.13
C PRO A 20 -26.13 -27.29 -15.76
N ALA A 21 -26.57 -26.03 -15.66
CA ALA A 21 -25.79 -24.88 -16.09
C ALA A 21 -24.40 -25.11 -15.55
N ALA A 22 -23.44 -25.36 -16.44
CA ALA A 22 -22.05 -25.61 -16.06
C ALA A 22 -21.64 -24.42 -15.21
N ALA A 23 -21.43 -24.65 -13.92
CA ALA A 23 -21.04 -23.59 -12.99
C ALA A 23 -19.76 -22.97 -13.53
N GLN A 24 -19.86 -21.76 -14.06
CA GLN A 24 -18.73 -21.06 -14.63
C GLN A 24 -17.67 -20.94 -13.53
N GLN A 25 -16.44 -21.38 -13.80
CA GLN A 25 -15.34 -21.29 -12.85
C GLN A 25 -15.20 -19.83 -12.37
N PRO A 26 -15.04 -19.59 -11.07
CA PRO A 26 -14.91 -18.23 -10.57
C PRO A 26 -13.67 -17.54 -11.15
N ILE A 27 -13.79 -16.25 -11.39
CA ILE A 27 -12.66 -15.39 -11.74
C ILE A 27 -11.80 -15.26 -10.50
N VAL A 28 -10.53 -15.72 -10.58
CA VAL A 28 -9.59 -15.64 -9.45
C VAL A 28 -8.81 -14.35 -9.51
N ILE A 29 -8.81 -13.60 -8.41
CA ILE A 29 -7.98 -12.40 -8.19
C ILE A 29 -6.95 -12.74 -7.12
N LYS A 30 -5.70 -12.91 -7.51
CA LYS A 30 -4.59 -12.96 -6.55
C LYS A 30 -4.25 -11.54 -6.13
N PHE A 31 -4.43 -11.24 -4.85
CA PHE A 31 -4.11 -9.94 -4.25
C PHE A 31 -2.92 -10.09 -3.31
N SER A 32 -1.74 -9.65 -3.73
CA SER A 32 -0.51 -9.75 -2.96
C SER A 32 -0.13 -8.42 -2.29
N HIS A 33 0.41 -8.51 -1.08
CA HIS A 33 0.98 -7.36 -0.38
C HIS A 33 2.08 -7.76 0.61
N VAL A 34 2.93 -6.81 1.00
CA VAL A 34 4.16 -7.09 1.75
C VAL A 34 4.03 -6.93 3.26
N VAL A 35 2.88 -6.48 3.78
CA VAL A 35 2.67 -6.25 5.21
C VAL A 35 1.84 -7.36 5.86
N ALA A 36 1.78 -7.37 7.20
CA ALA A 36 0.98 -8.32 7.95
C ALA A 36 -0.54 -8.08 7.78
N LEU A 37 -1.35 -9.12 8.04
CA LEU A 37 -2.82 -9.04 7.94
C LEU A 37 -3.45 -8.07 8.94
N ASP A 38 -2.82 -7.88 10.09
CA ASP A 38 -3.28 -7.02 11.18
C ASP A 38 -2.89 -5.53 11.02
N THR A 39 -2.33 -5.15 9.85
CA THR A 39 -2.15 -3.74 9.46
C THR A 39 -3.43 -3.17 8.83
N PRO A 40 -3.58 -1.82 8.72
CA PRO A 40 -4.69 -1.20 8.00
C PRO A 40 -4.89 -1.78 6.60
N LYS A 41 -3.81 -1.88 5.81
CA LYS A 41 -3.84 -2.48 4.47
C LYS A 41 -4.23 -3.96 4.48
N GLY A 42 -3.68 -4.76 5.39
CA GLY A 42 -4.03 -6.19 5.48
C GLY A 42 -5.51 -6.40 5.78
N LYS A 43 -6.06 -5.65 6.75
CA LYS A 43 -7.49 -5.66 7.08
C LYS A 43 -8.36 -5.20 5.91
N ALA A 44 -7.93 -4.17 5.19
CA ALA A 44 -8.66 -3.65 4.03
C ALA A 44 -8.66 -4.65 2.86
N ALA A 45 -7.56 -5.37 2.62
CA ALA A 45 -7.49 -6.41 1.60
C ALA A 45 -8.46 -7.58 1.89
N GLU A 46 -8.54 -8.02 3.14
CA GLU A 46 -9.51 -9.05 3.57
C GLU A 46 -10.95 -8.52 3.50
N TYR A 47 -11.18 -7.25 3.81
CA TYR A 47 -12.52 -6.66 3.68
C TYR A 47 -12.93 -6.52 2.21
N PHE A 48 -12.04 -6.11 1.32
CA PHE A 48 -12.26 -6.12 -0.12
C PHE A 48 -12.62 -7.53 -0.62
N LYS A 49 -11.85 -8.54 -0.22
CA LYS A 49 -12.12 -9.95 -0.54
C LYS A 49 -13.54 -10.34 -0.17
N LYS A 50 -13.94 -10.09 1.09
CA LYS A 50 -15.28 -10.38 1.58
C LYS A 50 -16.35 -9.71 0.70
N LEU A 51 -16.24 -8.41 0.46
CA LEU A 51 -17.21 -7.65 -0.32
C LEU A 51 -17.28 -8.13 -1.78
N ALA A 52 -16.12 -8.39 -2.40
CA ALA A 52 -16.03 -8.86 -3.77
C ALA A 52 -16.72 -10.22 -3.95
N GLU A 53 -16.42 -11.18 -3.08
CA GLU A 53 -16.98 -12.53 -3.14
C GLU A 53 -18.51 -12.53 -2.86
N GLU A 54 -18.96 -11.80 -1.83
CA GLU A 54 -20.38 -11.67 -1.48
C GLU A 54 -21.19 -11.00 -2.60
N ARG A 55 -20.72 -9.85 -3.10
CA ARG A 55 -21.47 -9.04 -4.08
C ARG A 55 -21.51 -9.67 -5.47
N THR A 56 -20.47 -10.41 -5.83
CA THR A 56 -20.46 -11.18 -7.08
C THR A 56 -21.13 -12.55 -6.96
N LYS A 57 -21.68 -12.89 -5.78
CA LYS A 57 -22.29 -14.20 -5.49
C LYS A 57 -21.39 -15.38 -5.84
N GLY A 58 -20.09 -15.24 -5.51
CA GLY A 58 -19.08 -16.26 -5.76
C GLY A 58 -18.56 -16.34 -7.20
N ARG A 59 -18.98 -15.46 -8.11
CA ARG A 59 -18.39 -15.40 -9.46
C ARG A 59 -16.95 -14.88 -9.48
N VAL A 60 -16.53 -14.19 -8.42
CA VAL A 60 -15.14 -13.80 -8.18
C VAL A 60 -14.67 -14.46 -6.89
N LYS A 61 -13.42 -14.94 -6.88
CA LYS A 61 -12.69 -15.40 -5.72
C LYS A 61 -11.44 -14.55 -5.55
N VAL A 62 -11.26 -13.96 -4.37
CA VAL A 62 -10.06 -13.17 -4.05
C VAL A 62 -9.14 -13.97 -3.13
N GLU A 63 -7.90 -14.16 -3.55
CA GLU A 63 -6.88 -14.83 -2.76
C GLU A 63 -5.87 -13.80 -2.26
N VAL A 64 -5.91 -13.48 -0.97
CA VAL A 64 -5.00 -12.51 -0.33
C VAL A 64 -3.71 -13.19 0.08
N TYR A 65 -2.57 -12.63 -0.34
CA TYR A 65 -1.21 -13.11 -0.03
C TYR A 65 -0.44 -12.02 0.73
N PRO A 66 -0.47 -12.04 2.08
CA PRO A 66 0.21 -11.07 2.93
C PRO A 66 1.68 -11.40 3.12
N ASN A 67 2.42 -10.51 3.82
CA ASN A 67 3.80 -10.73 4.28
C ASN A 67 4.78 -11.16 3.18
N SER A 68 4.61 -10.66 1.96
CA SER A 68 5.45 -11.04 0.80
C SER A 68 5.44 -12.56 0.50
N THR A 69 4.36 -13.27 0.86
CA THR A 69 4.27 -14.73 0.67
C THR A 69 4.17 -15.15 -0.80
N LEU A 70 3.75 -14.25 -1.68
CA LEU A 70 3.71 -14.50 -3.12
C LEU A 70 4.84 -13.76 -3.86
N TYR A 71 4.99 -12.46 -3.63
CA TYR A 71 6.04 -11.62 -4.21
C TYR A 71 6.61 -10.65 -3.18
N LYS A 72 7.92 -10.40 -3.24
CA LYS A 72 8.61 -9.38 -2.46
C LYS A 72 8.56 -8.01 -3.15
N ASP A 73 8.96 -6.97 -2.42
CA ASP A 73 9.27 -5.66 -3.01
C ASP A 73 10.27 -5.80 -4.17
N GLY A 74 10.03 -5.07 -5.24
CA GLY A 74 10.86 -5.13 -6.45
C GLY A 74 10.43 -6.18 -7.46
N GLU A 75 9.83 -7.29 -7.02
CA GLU A 75 9.34 -8.37 -7.90
C GLU A 75 7.85 -8.20 -8.21
N GLU A 76 7.08 -7.68 -7.27
CA GLU A 76 5.62 -7.61 -7.34
C GLU A 76 5.10 -6.80 -8.53
N MET A 77 5.79 -5.70 -8.88
CA MET A 77 5.36 -4.81 -9.99
C MET A 77 5.52 -5.48 -11.35
N GLU A 78 6.61 -6.18 -11.59
CA GLU A 78 6.83 -6.96 -12.80
C GLU A 78 5.83 -8.11 -12.89
N ALA A 79 5.60 -8.84 -11.78
CA ALA A 79 4.62 -9.92 -11.72
C ALA A 79 3.20 -9.42 -12.05
N LEU A 80 2.83 -8.21 -11.61
CA LEU A 80 1.56 -7.56 -11.97
C LEU A 80 1.50 -7.26 -13.46
N GLN A 81 2.54 -6.63 -14.02
CA GLN A 81 2.58 -6.28 -15.45
C GLN A 81 2.50 -7.52 -16.36
N LEU A 82 3.08 -8.64 -15.95
CA LEU A 82 3.03 -9.93 -16.64
C LEU A 82 1.71 -10.70 -16.40
N GLY A 83 0.84 -10.23 -15.49
CA GLY A 83 -0.43 -10.90 -15.16
C GLY A 83 -0.29 -12.13 -14.26
N SER A 84 0.90 -12.38 -13.69
CA SER A 84 1.13 -13.49 -12.75
C SER A 84 0.41 -13.27 -11.41
N VAL A 85 0.16 -12.03 -11.05
CA VAL A 85 -0.71 -11.55 -9.97
C VAL A 85 -1.67 -10.50 -10.54
N GLN A 86 -2.91 -10.47 -10.07
CA GLN A 86 -3.92 -9.58 -10.62
C GLN A 86 -3.97 -8.23 -9.91
N MET A 87 -3.74 -8.21 -8.60
CA MET A 87 -3.90 -7.02 -7.77
C MET A 87 -2.78 -6.88 -6.74
N LEU A 88 -2.34 -5.65 -6.53
CA LEU A 88 -1.34 -5.26 -5.52
C LEU A 88 -1.79 -4.00 -4.76
N ALA A 89 -1.17 -3.74 -3.61
CA ALA A 89 -1.25 -2.47 -2.92
C ALA A 89 0.15 -2.01 -2.47
N PRO A 90 1.06 -1.67 -3.41
CA PRO A 90 2.39 -1.18 -3.09
C PRO A 90 2.36 0.21 -2.47
N SER A 91 3.40 0.55 -1.68
CA SER A 91 3.66 1.94 -1.32
C SER A 91 3.93 2.77 -2.57
N VAL A 92 3.46 4.01 -2.56
CA VAL A 92 3.66 4.98 -3.66
C VAL A 92 5.15 5.24 -3.94
N ALA A 93 6.03 5.05 -2.97
CA ALA A 93 7.47 5.12 -3.11
C ALA A 93 8.09 4.13 -4.14
N LYS A 94 7.32 3.11 -4.57
CA LYS A 94 7.80 2.07 -5.49
C LYS A 94 7.57 2.38 -6.97
N PHE A 95 6.87 3.44 -7.29
CA PHE A 95 6.55 3.78 -8.68
C PHE A 95 7.66 4.55 -9.40
N GLY A 96 8.59 5.19 -8.66
CA GLY A 96 9.75 5.87 -9.22
C GLY A 96 10.62 4.94 -10.08
N PRO A 97 11.06 3.77 -9.58
CA PRO A 97 11.78 2.75 -10.36
C PRO A 97 10.99 2.22 -11.56
N LEU A 98 9.66 2.15 -11.47
CA LEU A 98 8.79 1.78 -12.59
C LEU A 98 8.79 2.84 -13.71
N GLY A 99 9.38 4.01 -13.46
CA GLY A 99 9.47 5.13 -14.39
C GLY A 99 8.32 6.14 -14.28
N VAL A 100 7.52 6.08 -13.20
CA VAL A 100 6.48 7.09 -12.87
C VAL A 100 6.96 7.87 -11.65
N ARG A 101 7.98 8.73 -11.90
CA ARG A 101 8.73 9.45 -10.85
C ARG A 101 7.89 10.47 -10.10
N GLU A 102 6.81 10.91 -10.69
CA GLU A 102 5.87 11.88 -10.12
C GLU A 102 5.23 11.37 -8.82
N PHE A 103 5.11 10.04 -8.64
CA PHE A 103 4.65 9.45 -7.37
C PHE A 103 5.57 9.77 -6.19
N GLU A 104 6.86 10.05 -6.45
CA GLU A 104 7.79 10.41 -5.38
C GLU A 104 7.46 11.77 -4.73
N VAL A 105 6.45 12.51 -5.21
CA VAL A 105 5.93 13.71 -4.55
C VAL A 105 5.39 13.39 -3.14
N PHE A 106 4.84 12.19 -2.93
CA PHE A 106 4.38 11.75 -1.61
C PHE A 106 5.51 11.47 -0.62
N ASP A 107 6.73 11.24 -1.12
CA ASP A 107 7.91 10.98 -0.29
C ASP A 107 8.63 12.26 0.14
N LEU A 108 8.21 13.44 -0.35
CA LEU A 108 8.82 14.71 0.04
C LEU A 108 8.60 14.95 1.54
N PRO A 109 9.67 15.17 2.33
CA PRO A 109 9.56 15.26 3.77
C PRO A 109 8.70 16.44 4.23
N TYR A 110 7.82 16.18 5.20
CA TYR A 110 6.90 17.16 5.81
C TYR A 110 5.93 17.84 4.82
N ILE A 111 5.67 17.25 3.66
CA ILE A 111 4.74 17.82 2.67
C ILE A 111 3.27 17.71 3.10
N PHE A 112 2.97 16.83 4.04
CA PHE A 112 1.65 16.64 4.65
C PHE A 112 1.76 16.77 6.17
N ASP A 113 0.87 17.53 6.79
CA ASP A 113 0.76 17.63 8.25
C ASP A 113 -0.33 16.70 8.82
N ASN A 114 -1.26 16.21 8.00
CA ASN A 114 -2.38 15.36 8.40
C ASN A 114 -2.99 14.60 7.20
N PHE A 115 -3.90 13.64 7.49
CA PHE A 115 -4.59 12.87 6.46
C PHE A 115 -5.53 13.72 5.59
N ASP A 116 -6.13 14.79 6.13
CA ASP A 116 -7.01 15.66 5.32
C ASP A 116 -6.25 16.34 4.19
N GLU A 117 -5.00 16.72 4.43
CA GLU A 117 -4.11 17.26 3.39
C GLU A 117 -3.72 16.19 2.37
N LEU A 118 -3.39 14.99 2.84
CA LEU A 118 -3.09 13.84 1.97
C LEU A 118 -4.28 13.53 1.06
N HIS A 119 -5.51 13.47 1.62
CA HIS A 119 -6.73 13.19 0.85
C HIS A 119 -7.06 14.27 -0.18
N LYS A 120 -6.75 15.56 0.07
CA LYS A 120 -6.88 16.60 -0.97
C LYS A 120 -6.03 16.30 -2.20
N VAL A 121 -4.91 15.62 -2.02
CA VAL A 121 -4.00 15.26 -3.11
C VAL A 121 -4.43 13.95 -3.77
N THR A 122 -4.71 12.90 -3.00
CA THR A 122 -5.06 11.57 -3.52
C THR A 122 -6.42 11.57 -4.24
N ASP A 123 -7.42 12.27 -3.69
CA ASP A 123 -8.76 12.39 -4.30
C ASP A 123 -8.81 13.49 -5.38
N GLY A 124 -7.79 14.35 -5.39
CA GLY A 124 -7.69 15.53 -6.25
C GLY A 124 -7.17 15.24 -7.66
N ALA A 125 -6.79 16.32 -8.33
CA ALA A 125 -6.26 16.27 -9.70
C ALA A 125 -4.92 15.52 -9.78
N VAL A 126 -4.07 15.68 -8.77
CA VAL A 126 -2.75 15.02 -8.73
C VAL A 126 -2.91 13.51 -8.64
N GLY A 127 -3.72 12.99 -7.70
CA GLY A 127 -3.94 11.56 -7.56
C GLY A 127 -4.49 10.92 -8.84
N LYS A 128 -5.44 11.59 -9.51
CA LYS A 128 -5.99 11.16 -10.81
C LYS A 128 -4.92 11.16 -11.93
N LEU A 129 -4.11 12.21 -12.01
CA LEU A 129 -3.02 12.30 -12.97
C LEU A 129 -2.01 11.15 -12.80
N LEU A 130 -1.67 10.84 -11.55
CA LEU A 130 -0.72 9.77 -11.25
C LEU A 130 -1.26 8.40 -11.69
N PHE A 131 -2.52 8.10 -11.44
CA PHE A 131 -3.15 6.87 -11.92
C PHE A 131 -3.22 6.80 -13.46
N GLN A 132 -3.52 7.91 -14.14
CA GLN A 132 -3.48 7.96 -15.61
C GLN A 132 -2.10 7.62 -16.16
N LYS A 133 -1.00 8.05 -15.51
CA LYS A 133 0.36 7.71 -15.92
C LYS A 133 0.68 6.22 -15.80
N LEU A 134 0.02 5.49 -14.90
CA LEU A 134 0.18 4.04 -14.76
C LEU A 134 -0.34 3.25 -15.95
N GLU A 135 -1.30 3.78 -16.71
CA GLU A 135 -1.87 3.07 -17.86
C GLU A 135 -0.81 2.72 -18.92
N SER A 136 0.17 3.61 -19.14
CA SER A 136 1.31 3.35 -20.03
C SER A 136 2.20 2.20 -19.54
N LYS A 137 2.06 1.80 -18.28
CA LYS A 137 2.77 0.69 -17.64
C LYS A 137 1.93 -0.59 -17.56
N LYS A 138 0.80 -0.66 -18.27
CA LYS A 138 -0.18 -1.76 -18.23
C LYS A 138 -0.81 -1.97 -16.84
N ILE A 139 -0.95 -0.89 -16.09
CA ILE A 139 -1.49 -0.88 -14.73
C ILE A 139 -2.68 0.07 -14.67
N THR A 140 -3.77 -0.35 -14.02
CA THR A 140 -4.91 0.50 -13.66
C THR A 140 -4.87 0.78 -12.17
N GLY A 141 -4.89 2.06 -11.78
CA GLY A 141 -5.05 2.49 -10.39
C GLY A 141 -6.51 2.43 -9.98
N LEU A 142 -6.80 1.87 -8.80
CA LEU A 142 -8.16 1.72 -8.30
C LEU A 142 -8.47 2.62 -7.11
N ALA A 143 -7.53 2.75 -6.17
CA ALA A 143 -7.72 3.49 -4.93
C ALA A 143 -6.39 3.87 -4.28
N TYR A 144 -6.44 4.85 -3.39
CA TYR A 144 -5.39 5.15 -2.42
C TYR A 144 -5.84 4.69 -1.03
N TRP A 145 -4.94 4.03 -0.30
CA TRP A 145 -5.17 3.54 1.05
C TRP A 145 -4.14 4.11 2.02
N ASP A 146 -4.63 4.75 3.07
CA ASP A 146 -3.79 5.29 4.13
C ASP A 146 -3.05 4.17 4.88
N ASN A 147 -1.79 4.43 5.21
CA ASN A 147 -1.12 3.69 6.27
C ASN A 147 -0.88 4.60 7.48
N GLY A 148 0.05 5.54 7.38
CA GLY A 148 0.34 6.43 8.49
C GLY A 148 1.57 7.29 8.28
N PHE A 149 1.78 8.23 9.23
CA PHE A 149 2.98 9.04 9.27
C PHE A 149 4.17 8.22 9.75
N LYS A 150 5.32 8.48 9.14
CA LYS A 150 6.56 7.73 9.37
C LYS A 150 7.36 8.32 10.53
N ASP A 151 7.87 7.41 11.32
CA ASP A 151 8.77 7.66 12.42
C ASP A 151 10.10 6.93 12.20
N PHE A 152 11.22 7.54 12.59
CA PHE A 152 12.52 6.88 12.53
C PHE A 152 12.75 6.00 13.76
N SER A 153 13.25 4.78 13.53
CA SER A 153 13.73 3.91 14.60
C SER A 153 15.21 3.60 14.46
N ALA A 154 15.88 3.39 15.58
CA ALA A 154 17.30 3.06 15.59
C ALA A 154 17.73 2.37 16.90
N ASN A 155 18.97 1.85 16.94
CA ASN A 155 19.57 1.28 18.16
C ASN A 155 20.33 2.33 19.00
N LYS A 156 20.32 3.60 18.59
CA LYS A 156 20.73 4.74 19.42
C LYS A 156 19.64 5.83 19.39
N SER A 157 19.64 6.70 20.39
CA SER A 157 18.74 7.85 20.42
C SER A 157 19.01 8.76 19.23
N ILE A 158 17.98 9.12 18.49
CA ILE A 158 18.01 10.02 17.33
C ILE A 158 16.93 11.09 17.51
N LYS A 159 17.35 12.37 17.43
CA LYS A 159 16.47 13.52 17.68
C LYS A 159 16.72 14.68 16.71
N VAL A 160 17.97 14.85 16.29
CA VAL A 160 18.42 15.95 15.41
C VAL A 160 19.24 15.39 14.26
N PRO A 161 19.42 16.12 13.15
CA PRO A 161 20.14 15.64 11.96
C PRO A 161 21.52 15.06 12.27
N ALA A 162 22.27 15.66 13.20
CA ALA A 162 23.60 15.20 13.57
C ALA A 162 23.65 13.75 14.12
N ASP A 163 22.54 13.28 14.69
CA ASP A 163 22.44 11.93 15.23
C ASP A 163 22.45 10.84 14.15
N TYR A 164 22.06 11.19 12.92
CA TYR A 164 22.00 10.26 11.78
C TYR A 164 23.35 10.07 11.08
N LYS A 165 24.34 10.90 11.41
CA LYS A 165 25.64 10.89 10.71
C LYS A 165 26.26 9.50 10.67
N GLY A 166 26.49 8.99 9.45
CA GLY A 166 27.12 7.70 9.18
C GLY A 166 26.24 6.48 9.46
N MET A 167 24.98 6.66 9.90
CA MET A 167 24.05 5.54 10.11
C MET A 167 23.57 4.96 8.80
N LYS A 168 23.56 3.65 8.71
CA LYS A 168 22.91 2.92 7.61
C LYS A 168 21.42 2.82 7.88
N MET A 169 20.64 3.60 7.14
CA MET A 169 19.18 3.64 7.29
C MET A 169 18.52 2.90 6.15
N ARG A 170 17.72 1.88 6.50
CA ARG A 170 16.90 1.20 5.49
C ARG A 170 15.82 2.12 4.98
N ILE A 171 15.64 2.14 3.68
CA ILE A 171 14.58 2.86 2.97
C ILE A 171 13.88 1.96 1.94
N GLN A 172 12.73 2.42 1.44
CA GLN A 172 12.09 1.88 0.24
C GLN A 172 12.83 2.36 -1.02
N SER A 173 12.40 1.90 -2.19
CA SER A 173 13.08 2.15 -3.47
C SER A 173 12.80 3.53 -4.09
N SER A 174 12.68 4.58 -3.29
CA SER A 174 12.51 5.96 -3.75
C SER A 174 13.84 6.74 -3.70
N LYS A 175 14.10 7.53 -4.74
CA LYS A 175 15.27 8.42 -4.75
C LYS A 175 15.11 9.53 -3.71
N VAL A 176 13.90 10.05 -3.54
CA VAL A 176 13.60 11.11 -2.55
C VAL A 176 13.95 10.64 -1.15
N LEU A 177 13.54 9.42 -0.76
CA LEU A 177 13.92 8.83 0.53
C LEU A 177 15.43 8.66 0.67
N GLY A 178 16.12 8.33 -0.43
CA GLY A 178 17.58 8.27 -0.43
C GLY A 178 18.24 9.63 -0.17
N ASP A 179 17.71 10.68 -0.78
CA ASP A 179 18.21 12.05 -0.60
C ASP A 179 17.87 12.60 0.80
N GLU A 180 16.72 12.22 1.36
CA GLU A 180 16.32 12.52 2.74
C GLU A 180 17.34 11.99 3.75
N ILE A 181 17.70 10.70 3.65
CA ILE A 181 18.70 10.11 4.55
C ILE A 181 20.08 10.78 4.39
N LYS A 182 20.48 11.11 3.16
CA LYS A 182 21.74 11.83 2.90
C LYS A 182 21.73 13.24 3.48
N ALA A 183 20.60 13.96 3.39
CA ALA A 183 20.45 15.29 3.97
C ALA A 183 20.63 15.28 5.50
N LEU A 184 20.27 14.18 6.15
CA LEU A 184 20.54 13.91 7.57
C LEU A 184 21.99 13.44 7.85
N GLY A 185 22.80 13.22 6.81
CA GLY A 185 24.17 12.69 6.95
C GLY A 185 24.25 11.18 7.10
N GLY A 186 23.13 10.46 6.90
CA GLY A 186 23.07 9.00 6.93
C GLY A 186 23.41 8.35 5.59
N ILE A 187 23.43 7.05 5.56
CA ILE A 187 23.73 6.18 4.41
C ILE A 187 22.47 5.40 4.07
N PRO A 188 21.74 5.73 2.99
CA PRO A 188 20.53 5.00 2.63
C PRO A 188 20.84 3.60 2.13
N GLN A 189 20.03 2.63 2.55
CA GLN A 189 20.10 1.23 2.14
C GLN A 189 18.73 0.79 1.63
N VAL A 190 18.58 0.61 0.32
CA VAL A 190 17.35 0.09 -0.27
C VAL A 190 17.25 -1.41 0.01
N MET A 191 16.13 -1.83 0.59
CA MET A 191 15.93 -3.22 0.97
C MET A 191 14.44 -3.58 0.99
N ALA A 192 14.11 -4.81 0.56
CA ALA A 192 12.74 -5.33 0.63
C ALA A 192 12.23 -5.37 2.07
N PHE A 193 10.92 -5.10 2.25
CA PHE A 193 10.32 -4.99 3.59
C PHE A 193 10.44 -6.29 4.40
N SER A 194 10.32 -7.43 3.74
CA SER A 194 10.47 -8.76 4.34
C SER A 194 11.87 -9.05 4.90
N GLU A 195 12.88 -8.26 4.53
CA GLU A 195 14.28 -8.46 4.94
C GLU A 195 14.67 -7.53 6.11
N VAL A 196 13.83 -6.52 6.41
CA VAL A 196 14.19 -5.43 7.34
C VAL A 196 14.41 -5.93 8.76
N TYR A 197 13.52 -6.78 9.29
CA TYR A 197 13.69 -7.32 10.65
C TYR A 197 15.05 -7.98 10.84
N GLN A 198 15.43 -8.87 9.92
CA GLN A 198 16.69 -9.59 9.97
C GLN A 198 17.90 -8.65 9.83
N ALA A 199 17.80 -7.66 8.94
CA ALA A 199 18.87 -6.68 8.72
C ALA A 199 19.09 -5.78 9.94
N LEU A 200 18.01 -5.38 10.65
CA LEU A 200 18.08 -4.66 11.92
C LEU A 200 18.66 -5.54 13.04
N GLN A 201 18.23 -6.80 13.11
CA GLN A 201 18.70 -7.75 14.14
C GLN A 201 20.20 -8.02 14.03
N THR A 202 20.70 -8.15 12.80
CA THR A 202 22.11 -8.48 12.53
C THR A 202 23.01 -7.23 12.40
N GLY A 203 22.44 -6.02 12.43
CA GLY A 203 23.19 -4.77 12.30
C GLY A 203 23.67 -4.48 10.86
N VAL A 204 23.08 -5.10 9.84
CA VAL A 204 23.31 -4.74 8.43
C VAL A 204 22.85 -3.31 8.19
N VAL A 205 21.75 -2.91 8.83
CA VAL A 205 21.29 -1.52 8.93
C VAL A 205 21.12 -1.14 10.41
N ASP A 206 21.32 0.15 10.70
CA ASP A 206 21.23 0.70 12.06
C ASP A 206 19.81 1.12 12.43
N GLY A 207 18.99 1.44 11.42
CA GLY A 207 17.64 1.94 11.62
C GLY A 207 16.79 1.88 10.35
N THR A 208 15.54 2.27 10.51
CA THR A 208 14.54 2.32 9.43
C THR A 208 13.49 3.38 9.73
N GLU A 209 12.58 3.62 8.80
CA GLU A 209 11.42 4.48 8.96
C GLU A 209 10.14 3.71 8.70
N ASN A 210 9.13 3.87 9.53
CA ASN A 210 7.81 3.24 9.35
C ASN A 210 6.74 3.94 10.19
N PRO A 211 5.47 3.86 9.80
CA PRO A 211 4.38 4.13 10.71
C PRO A 211 4.34 3.11 11.86
N PRO A 212 3.79 3.47 13.03
CA PRO A 212 3.73 2.58 14.20
C PRO A 212 3.10 1.21 13.91
N SER A 213 2.07 1.14 13.09
CA SER A 213 1.40 -0.12 12.73
C SER A 213 2.36 -1.11 12.04
N ASN A 214 3.13 -0.65 11.07
CA ASN A 214 4.13 -1.47 10.40
C ASN A 214 5.29 -1.82 11.34
N PHE A 215 5.76 -0.87 12.14
CA PHE A 215 6.84 -1.08 13.10
C PHE A 215 6.51 -2.18 14.11
N TYR A 216 5.30 -2.17 14.67
CA TYR A 216 4.86 -3.15 15.65
C TYR A 216 4.56 -4.51 15.04
N THR A 217 3.74 -4.57 13.98
CA THR A 217 3.29 -5.84 13.38
C THR A 217 4.42 -6.63 12.72
N GLN A 218 5.49 -5.94 12.28
CA GLN A 218 6.73 -6.55 11.79
C GLN A 218 7.76 -6.80 12.89
N LYS A 219 7.35 -6.64 14.16
CA LYS A 219 8.18 -6.91 15.35
C LYS A 219 9.48 -6.11 15.41
N MET A 220 9.57 -4.99 14.71
CA MET A 220 10.77 -4.15 14.71
C MET A 220 11.07 -3.61 16.11
N ASN A 221 10.04 -3.46 16.96
CA ASN A 221 10.17 -3.11 18.37
C ASN A 221 10.97 -4.13 19.21
N GLU A 222 11.23 -5.32 18.69
CA GLU A 222 12.07 -6.32 19.35
C GLU A 222 13.56 -6.11 19.09
N VAL A 223 13.90 -5.41 18.00
CA VAL A 223 15.28 -5.26 17.50
C VAL A 223 15.71 -3.79 17.36
N GLN A 224 14.84 -2.83 17.72
CA GLN A 224 15.10 -1.39 17.70
C GLN A 224 14.86 -0.79 19.10
N LYS A 225 15.90 -0.18 19.67
CA LYS A 225 15.87 0.35 21.05
C LYS A 225 15.09 1.67 21.15
N TYR A 226 15.01 2.44 20.07
CA TYR A 226 14.42 3.77 20.06
C TYR A 226 13.49 3.94 18.86
N LEU A 227 12.36 4.62 19.09
CA LEU A 227 11.43 5.09 18.08
C LEU A 227 11.23 6.59 18.31
N ALA A 228 11.70 7.42 17.40
CA ALA A 228 11.56 8.87 17.46
C ALA A 228 10.33 9.29 16.63
N LEU A 229 9.35 9.90 17.31
CA LEU A 229 8.12 10.39 16.67
C LEU A 229 8.44 11.66 15.88
N THR A 230 8.85 11.47 14.64
CA THR A 230 9.30 12.53 13.75
C THR A 230 8.21 13.04 12.83
N ASP A 231 7.22 12.19 12.50
CA ASP A 231 6.14 12.48 11.54
C ASP A 231 6.68 13.12 10.24
N HIS A 232 7.86 12.67 9.80
CA HIS A 232 8.61 13.35 8.73
C HIS A 232 8.11 13.08 7.33
N GLY A 233 7.25 12.09 7.15
CA GLY A 233 6.66 11.71 5.88
C GLY A 233 5.47 10.79 6.07
N VAL A 234 4.91 10.30 5.01
CA VAL A 234 3.75 9.41 5.02
C VAL A 234 4.04 8.12 4.24
N ILE A 235 3.44 7.02 4.65
CA ILE A 235 3.27 5.85 3.76
C ILE A 235 1.82 5.85 3.29
N GLU A 236 1.68 5.99 1.99
CA GLU A 236 0.45 5.84 1.26
C GLU A 236 0.56 4.64 0.31
N TYR A 237 -0.51 3.92 0.11
CA TYR A 237 -0.58 2.78 -0.80
C TYR A 237 -1.45 3.10 -2.02
N ALA A 238 -1.02 2.68 -3.19
CA ALA A 238 -1.87 2.66 -4.37
C ALA A 238 -2.37 1.23 -4.59
N VAL A 239 -3.68 1.00 -4.53
CA VAL A 239 -4.29 -0.25 -4.96
C VAL A 239 -4.34 -0.25 -6.47
N ILE A 240 -3.67 -1.23 -7.07
CA ILE A 240 -3.48 -1.32 -8.51
C ILE A 240 -3.82 -2.72 -9.03
N VAL A 241 -4.21 -2.77 -10.29
CA VAL A 241 -4.58 -4.01 -10.95
C VAL A 241 -3.92 -4.11 -12.34
N ASN A 242 -3.63 -5.33 -12.79
CA ASN A 242 -3.19 -5.57 -14.17
C ASN A 242 -4.26 -5.05 -15.12
N LYS A 243 -3.88 -4.12 -16.02
CA LYS A 243 -4.83 -3.44 -16.91
C LYS A 243 -5.54 -4.41 -17.86
N GLU A 244 -4.82 -5.34 -18.45
CA GLU A 244 -5.40 -6.29 -19.39
C GLU A 244 -6.42 -7.22 -18.72
N PHE A 245 -6.10 -7.70 -17.51
CA PHE A 245 -7.05 -8.48 -16.71
C PHE A 245 -8.31 -7.67 -16.39
N TRP A 246 -8.15 -6.42 -15.94
CA TRP A 246 -9.25 -5.56 -15.54
C TRP A 246 -10.17 -5.21 -16.70
N ASP A 247 -9.60 -4.89 -17.86
CA ASP A 247 -10.35 -4.53 -19.06
C ASP A 247 -11.15 -5.72 -19.63
N LYS A 248 -10.67 -6.97 -19.43
CA LYS A 248 -11.36 -8.20 -19.87
C LYS A 248 -12.48 -8.66 -18.93
N LEU A 249 -12.61 -8.07 -17.74
CA LEU A 249 -13.71 -8.42 -16.83
C LEU A 249 -15.06 -8.09 -17.45
N PRO A 250 -16.10 -8.95 -17.25
CA PRO A 250 -17.47 -8.60 -17.55
C PRO A 250 -17.85 -7.27 -16.89
N ALA A 251 -18.58 -6.42 -17.61
CA ALA A 251 -18.88 -5.05 -17.14
C ALA A 251 -19.58 -5.02 -15.77
N ASP A 252 -20.50 -5.95 -15.53
CA ASP A 252 -21.23 -6.08 -14.26
C ASP A 252 -20.31 -6.51 -13.10
N ILE A 253 -19.36 -7.40 -13.37
CA ILE A 253 -18.32 -7.80 -12.40
C ILE A 253 -17.43 -6.62 -12.08
N ARG A 254 -16.90 -5.92 -13.09
CA ARG A 254 -16.04 -4.76 -12.89
C ARG A 254 -16.71 -3.68 -12.06
N THR A 255 -17.94 -3.29 -12.40
CA THR A 255 -18.72 -2.31 -11.63
C THR A 255 -18.94 -2.75 -10.18
N THR A 256 -19.20 -4.05 -9.96
CA THR A 256 -19.36 -4.60 -8.62
C THR A 256 -18.05 -4.53 -7.81
N LEU A 257 -16.92 -4.83 -8.44
CA LEU A 257 -15.59 -4.75 -7.81
C LEU A 257 -15.18 -3.30 -7.52
N GLU A 258 -15.49 -2.35 -8.40
CA GLU A 258 -15.28 -0.92 -8.17
C GLU A 258 -16.07 -0.43 -6.94
N GLY A 259 -17.33 -0.87 -6.80
CA GLY A 259 -18.12 -0.59 -5.61
C GLY A 259 -17.57 -1.23 -4.33
N ALA A 260 -17.08 -2.48 -4.42
CA ALA A 260 -16.42 -3.15 -3.30
C ALA A 260 -15.12 -2.45 -2.91
N MET A 261 -14.32 -2.01 -3.90
CA MET A 261 -13.09 -1.27 -3.67
C MET A 261 -13.34 0.08 -3.00
N LYS A 262 -14.36 0.81 -3.43
CA LYS A 262 -14.75 2.08 -2.79
C LYS A 262 -15.04 1.91 -1.30
N ASP A 263 -15.79 0.87 -0.92
CA ASP A 263 -16.13 0.63 0.48
C ASP A 263 -14.91 0.11 1.27
N ALA A 264 -14.07 -0.71 0.65
CA ALA A 264 -12.81 -1.16 1.26
C ALA A 264 -11.84 0.01 1.47
N THR A 265 -11.80 0.97 0.54
CA THR A 265 -11.01 2.21 0.68
C THR A 265 -11.49 3.05 1.85
N LYS A 266 -12.82 3.27 1.94
CA LYS A 266 -13.36 3.99 3.09
C LYS A 266 -12.99 3.30 4.39
N TYR A 267 -13.12 1.98 4.47
CA TYR A 267 -12.74 1.21 5.66
C TYR A 267 -11.25 1.34 5.98
N ALA A 268 -10.36 1.22 4.98
CA ALA A 268 -8.91 1.36 5.16
C ALA A 268 -8.54 2.70 5.80
N ASN A 269 -9.08 3.80 5.25
CA ASN A 269 -8.76 5.16 5.66
C ASN A 269 -9.41 5.51 7.01
N ASP A 270 -10.63 5.01 7.29
CA ASP A 270 -11.29 5.19 8.59
C ASP A 270 -10.50 4.55 9.77
N ILE A 271 -9.83 3.41 9.53
CA ILE A 271 -9.12 2.70 10.60
C ILE A 271 -7.64 3.09 10.75
N ALA A 272 -7.03 3.70 9.72
CA ALA A 272 -5.58 3.89 9.65
C ALA A 272 -5.00 4.61 10.87
N LYS A 273 -5.60 5.75 11.27
CA LYS A 273 -5.12 6.49 12.44
C LYS A 273 -5.20 5.67 13.72
N LYS A 274 -6.36 5.05 13.97
CA LYS A 274 -6.57 4.27 15.20
C LYS A 274 -5.61 3.08 15.29
N GLU A 275 -5.36 2.38 14.20
CA GLU A 275 -4.43 1.24 14.16
C GLU A 275 -2.99 1.68 14.46
N ASN A 276 -2.57 2.86 14.04
CA ASN A 276 -1.27 3.41 14.39
C ASN A 276 -1.20 3.83 15.87
N ASP A 277 -2.24 4.47 16.39
CA ASP A 277 -2.33 4.84 17.82
C ASP A 277 -2.29 3.60 18.71
N ASP A 278 -3.05 2.56 18.38
CA ASP A 278 -3.07 1.28 19.09
C ASP A 278 -1.71 0.56 19.04
N ALA A 279 -1.07 0.57 17.89
CA ALA A 279 0.27 -0.01 17.70
C ALA A 279 1.33 0.72 18.53
N LEU A 280 1.29 2.06 18.57
CA LEU A 280 2.20 2.85 19.41
C LEU A 280 2.03 2.53 20.89
N GLU A 281 0.77 2.39 21.35
CA GLU A 281 0.49 1.94 22.72
C GLU A 281 1.00 0.52 22.99
N ALA A 282 0.88 -0.39 22.00
CA ALA A 282 1.42 -1.74 22.13
C ALA A 282 2.95 -1.74 22.23
N VAL A 283 3.64 -0.90 21.44
CA VAL A 283 5.11 -0.69 21.55
C VAL A 283 5.47 -0.19 22.95
N ARG A 284 4.71 0.80 23.48
CA ARG A 284 4.94 1.35 24.83
C ARG A 284 4.77 0.28 25.90
N LYS A 285 3.69 -0.51 25.84
CA LYS A 285 3.42 -1.60 26.79
C LYS A 285 4.44 -2.73 26.72
N ALA A 286 4.97 -3.03 25.54
CA ALA A 286 6.01 -4.05 25.35
C ALA A 286 7.33 -3.68 26.06
N GLY A 287 7.60 -2.39 26.27
CA GLY A 287 8.73 -1.90 27.08
C GLY A 287 10.12 -2.18 26.49
N LYS A 288 10.21 -2.68 25.25
CA LYS A 288 11.48 -3.02 24.59
C LYS A 288 12.08 -1.85 23.81
N THR A 289 11.23 -0.89 23.40
CA THR A 289 11.59 0.29 22.61
C THR A 289 11.24 1.55 23.38
N GLN A 290 12.22 2.44 23.56
CA GLN A 290 11.97 3.77 24.12
C GLN A 290 11.38 4.67 23.04
N ILE A 291 10.18 5.21 23.29
CA ILE A 291 9.56 6.18 22.42
C ILE A 291 10.10 7.57 22.79
N ILE A 292 10.56 8.31 21.77
CA ILE A 292 11.11 9.66 21.89
C ILE A 292 10.15 10.63 21.23
N THR A 293 9.62 11.58 21.98
CA THR A 293 8.91 12.73 21.43
C THR A 293 9.88 13.86 21.21
N LEU A 294 9.99 14.38 20.00
CA LEU A 294 10.86 15.52 19.68
C LEU A 294 10.29 16.79 20.29
N THR A 295 11.17 17.63 20.83
CA THR A 295 10.84 19.01 21.19
C THR A 295 10.57 19.82 19.91
N ALA A 296 9.96 21.00 20.07
CA ALA A 296 9.72 21.91 18.95
C ALA A 296 11.03 22.31 18.24
N ASP A 297 12.10 22.55 19.01
CA ASP A 297 13.41 22.91 18.47
C ASP A 297 14.07 21.73 17.72
N GLU A 298 13.98 20.50 18.24
CA GLU A 298 14.46 19.29 17.57
C GLU A 298 13.71 19.06 16.26
N LYS A 299 12.37 19.20 16.26
CA LYS A 299 11.55 19.08 15.04
C LYS A 299 11.87 20.19 14.02
N ALA A 300 12.11 21.42 14.48
CA ALA A 300 12.53 22.52 13.61
C ALA A 300 13.91 22.27 12.94
N GLN A 301 14.87 21.69 13.68
CA GLN A 301 16.16 21.28 13.10
C GLN A 301 16.00 20.20 12.04
N MET A 302 15.12 19.19 12.26
CA MET A 302 14.81 18.18 11.27
C MET A 302 14.19 18.77 10.01
N LYS A 303 13.16 19.64 10.15
CA LYS A 303 12.54 20.34 9.02
C LYS A 303 13.56 21.15 8.23
N LYS A 304 14.41 21.93 8.91
CA LYS A 304 15.45 22.74 8.27
C LYS A 304 16.43 21.92 7.44
N ALA A 305 16.77 20.72 7.88
CA ALA A 305 17.67 19.83 7.15
C ALA A 305 16.97 19.17 5.94
N LEU A 306 15.69 18.85 6.06
CA LEU A 306 14.97 18.03 5.10
C LEU A 306 14.22 18.80 4.02
N ILE A 307 13.70 20.00 4.31
CA ILE A 307 12.96 20.81 3.33
C ILE A 307 13.75 21.09 2.03
N PRO A 308 15.09 21.28 2.03
CA PRO A 308 15.86 21.43 0.78
C PRO A 308 15.71 20.25 -0.20
N VAL A 309 15.39 19.02 0.27
CA VAL A 309 15.16 17.84 -0.54
C VAL A 309 14.04 18.05 -1.57
N HIS A 310 13.06 18.89 -1.26
CA HIS A 310 12.00 19.27 -2.20
C HIS A 310 12.56 19.89 -3.47
N LYS A 311 13.44 20.89 -3.30
CA LYS A 311 14.07 21.59 -4.42
C LYS A 311 15.02 20.71 -5.22
N GLU A 312 15.76 19.85 -4.54
CA GLU A 312 16.70 18.91 -5.17
C GLU A 312 15.99 17.91 -6.07
N ASN A 313 14.74 17.56 -5.76
CA ASN A 313 13.94 16.59 -6.50
C ASN A 313 12.91 17.22 -7.46
N GLU A 314 12.86 18.57 -7.57
CA GLU A 314 11.91 19.30 -8.41
C GLU A 314 11.96 18.87 -9.89
N SER A 315 13.16 18.73 -10.46
CA SER A 315 13.32 18.31 -11.86
C SER A 315 12.94 16.84 -12.09
N ARG A 316 13.04 16.00 -11.05
CA ARG A 316 12.74 14.58 -11.12
C ARG A 316 11.24 14.29 -11.03
N ILE A 317 10.57 14.93 -10.07
CA ILE A 317 9.14 14.78 -9.80
C ILE A 317 8.31 15.57 -10.81
N GLY A 318 8.79 16.74 -11.19
CA GLY A 318 8.08 17.73 -11.99
C GLY A 318 7.59 18.89 -11.13
N LYS A 319 8.03 20.09 -11.51
CA LYS A 319 7.69 21.32 -10.80
C LYS A 319 6.19 21.55 -10.67
N ASP A 320 5.45 21.24 -11.74
CA ASP A 320 4.00 21.43 -11.76
C ASP A 320 3.28 20.52 -10.77
N VAL A 321 3.72 19.24 -10.67
CA VAL A 321 3.15 18.29 -9.70
C VAL A 321 3.40 18.76 -8.27
N ILE A 322 4.63 19.17 -7.95
CA ILE A 322 4.98 19.68 -6.61
C ILE A 322 4.17 20.96 -6.30
N SER A 323 4.06 21.88 -7.26
CA SER A 323 3.30 23.13 -7.07
C SER A 323 1.82 22.88 -6.82
N GLU A 324 1.19 21.91 -7.51
CA GLU A 324 -0.21 21.55 -7.27
C GLU A 324 -0.40 20.89 -5.89
N VAL A 325 0.56 20.08 -5.44
CA VAL A 325 0.52 19.52 -4.07
C VAL A 325 0.67 20.64 -3.03
N TYR A 326 1.62 21.56 -3.18
CA TYR A 326 1.76 22.71 -2.26
C TYR A 326 0.49 23.55 -2.18
N LYS A 327 -0.15 23.77 -3.31
CA LYS A 327 -1.42 24.51 -3.36
C LYS A 327 -2.56 23.76 -2.64
N ALA A 328 -2.64 22.42 -2.82
CA ALA A 328 -3.65 21.59 -2.20
C ALA A 328 -3.48 21.47 -0.68
N THR A 329 -2.24 21.38 -0.20
CA THR A 329 -1.90 21.23 1.23
C THR A 329 -1.76 22.57 1.94
N GLY A 330 -1.51 23.67 1.22
CA GLY A 330 -1.14 24.96 1.82
C GLY A 330 0.31 24.99 2.30
N PHE A 331 1.13 24.02 1.88
CA PHE A 331 2.53 23.92 2.27
C PHE A 331 3.31 25.20 1.93
N LYS A 332 4.10 25.68 2.90
CA LYS A 332 4.99 26.83 2.74
C LYS A 332 6.43 26.39 3.01
N GLN A 333 7.31 26.67 2.03
CA GLN A 333 8.75 26.40 2.16
C GLN A 333 9.40 27.27 3.23
#